data_e9e861fbdf1d8791ebb6f446637ec291
#
_entry.id   e9e861fbdf1d8791ebb6f446637ec291
#
_cell.length_a   1.000
_cell.length_b   1.000
_cell.length_c   1.000
_cell.angle_alpha   90.00
_cell.angle_beta   90.00
_cell.angle_gamma   90.00
#
_symmetry.space_group_name_H-M   'P 1'
#
loop_
_entity.id
_entity.type
_entity.pdbx_description
1 polymer ?
#
loop_
_entity_poly.entity_id
_entity_poly.type
_entity_poly.pdbx_seq_one_letter_code
_entity_poly.pdbx_strand_id
1 'polypeptide(L)'
;IILTSIITSSLIIYSNVNRPDAGLYHLPYVSILNENKIIIGLSNIHFRFGVVSIIQYLSAINNNLIFKNIGIVIPLASIVTFFIIYFFNKVLKMIKNAENISQANIFALFIVIFISYKINRYSSFGNDAVAHLSLFYLLSKLLDKKKLDLSFISLIAVYVFMSKTTLIIALIIPLYFFLKNISFKNTKITYSLSSLFFIC
;
A
#
# COMPACT_ATOMS: atom_id res chain seq x y z
N ILE A 1 -13.40 8.30 -14.38
CA ILE A 1 -12.26 7.84 -13.55
C ILE A 1 -11.51 9.05 -12.95
N ILE A 2 -11.02 10.01 -13.76
CA ILE A 2 -10.25 11.17 -13.25
C ILE A 2 -11.08 11.96 -12.23
N LEU A 3 -12.30 12.35 -12.58
CA LEU A 3 -13.19 13.11 -11.68
C LEU A 3 -13.47 12.34 -10.39
N THR A 4 -13.79 11.05 -10.49
CA THR A 4 -14.00 10.20 -9.29
C THR A 4 -12.76 10.09 -8.43
N SER A 5 -11.55 10.02 -9.03
CA SER A 5 -10.29 10.00 -8.30
C SER A 5 -10.06 11.29 -7.52
N ILE A 6 -10.30 12.44 -8.16
CA ILE A 6 -10.17 13.76 -7.51
C ILE A 6 -11.15 13.89 -6.35
N ILE A 7 -12.42 13.52 -6.56
CA ILE A 7 -13.44 13.58 -5.50
C ILE A 7 -13.06 12.66 -4.33
N THR A 8 -12.69 11.40 -4.61
CA THR A 8 -12.34 10.44 -3.54
C THR A 8 -11.11 10.88 -2.75
N SER A 9 -10.05 11.34 -3.42
CA SER A 9 -8.84 11.83 -2.72
C SER A 9 -9.14 13.09 -1.92
N SER A 10 -9.91 14.02 -2.45
CA SER A 10 -10.34 15.21 -1.71
C SER A 10 -11.14 14.85 -0.47
N LEU A 11 -12.09 13.92 -0.57
CA LEU A 11 -12.88 13.46 0.58
C LEU A 11 -11.98 12.84 1.65
N ILE A 12 -10.98 12.04 1.29
CA ILE A 12 -10.03 11.44 2.24
C ILE A 12 -9.20 12.53 2.93
N ILE A 13 -8.73 13.54 2.18
CA ILE A 13 -7.96 14.65 2.74
C ILE A 13 -8.79 15.46 3.73
N TYR A 14 -10.02 15.83 3.36
CA TYR A 14 -10.89 16.64 4.23
C TYR A 14 -11.48 15.85 5.40
N SER A 15 -11.73 14.55 5.25
CA SER A 15 -12.21 13.68 6.34
C SER A 15 -11.10 13.16 7.25
N ASN A 16 -9.85 13.58 7.03
CA ASN A 16 -8.71 13.11 7.80
C ASN A 16 -8.85 13.53 9.27
N VAL A 17 -9.12 12.56 10.12
CA VAL A 17 -9.16 12.74 11.57
C VAL A 17 -7.91 12.14 12.18
N ASN A 18 -7.09 12.98 12.79
CA ASN A 18 -5.90 12.51 13.48
C ASN A 18 -6.29 11.74 14.75
N ARG A 19 -6.16 10.43 14.69
CA ARG A 19 -6.30 9.56 15.85
C ARG A 19 -5.09 9.68 16.76
N PRO A 20 -5.16 9.23 18.02
CA PRO A 20 -4.04 9.32 18.96
C PRO A 20 -2.70 8.83 18.39
N ASP A 21 -2.71 7.71 17.67
CA ASP A 21 -1.50 7.15 17.03
C ASP A 21 -0.87 8.11 16.01
N ALA A 22 -1.66 8.85 15.26
CA ALA A 22 -1.16 9.84 14.31
C ALA A 22 -0.40 10.96 15.03
N GLY A 23 -0.96 11.50 16.12
CA GLY A 23 -0.34 12.57 16.91
C GLY A 23 0.83 12.10 17.77
N LEU A 24 0.78 10.85 18.29
CA LEU A 24 1.80 10.35 19.20
C LEU A 24 3.13 10.03 18.52
N TYR A 25 3.11 9.47 17.32
CA TYR A 25 4.37 9.04 16.67
C TYR A 25 4.41 9.20 15.15
N HIS A 26 3.30 9.12 14.42
CA HIS A 26 3.38 9.23 12.95
C HIS A 26 3.73 10.64 12.48
N LEU A 27 3.01 11.65 12.96
CA LEU A 27 3.26 13.06 12.59
C LEU A 27 4.57 13.58 13.15
N PRO A 28 4.94 13.34 14.44
CA PRO A 28 6.26 13.69 14.94
C PRO A 28 7.40 13.08 14.13
N TYR A 29 7.27 11.82 13.71
CA TYR A 29 8.29 11.19 12.89
C TYR A 29 8.39 11.84 11.50
N VAL A 30 7.27 12.18 10.87
CA VAL A 30 7.26 12.92 9.59
C VAL A 30 7.92 14.29 9.73
N SER A 31 7.67 15.01 10.83
CA SER A 31 8.34 16.30 11.12
C SER A 31 9.84 16.13 11.24
N ILE A 32 10.30 15.13 11.99
CA ILE A 32 11.72 14.82 12.13
C ILE A 32 12.38 14.53 10.78
N LEU A 33 11.71 13.73 9.94
CA LEU A 33 12.21 13.41 8.59
C LEU A 33 12.26 14.63 7.66
N ASN A 34 11.36 15.59 7.85
CA ASN A 34 11.32 16.80 7.03
C ASN A 34 12.41 17.82 7.43
N GLU A 35 12.66 17.95 8.72
CA GLU A 35 13.57 18.96 9.28
C GLU A 35 15.03 18.49 9.34
N ASN A 36 15.25 17.17 9.36
CA ASN A 36 16.57 16.61 9.61
C ASN A 36 16.94 15.56 8.57
N LYS A 37 18.26 15.34 8.44
CA LYS A 37 18.81 14.13 7.79
C LYS A 37 18.41 12.89 8.61
N ILE A 38 18.60 11.70 8.04
CA ILE A 38 18.35 10.43 8.74
C ILE A 38 19.12 10.41 10.06
N ILE A 39 18.39 10.29 11.16
CA ILE A 39 18.94 10.21 12.52
C ILE A 39 18.93 8.75 12.95
N ILE A 40 20.12 8.21 13.20
CA ILE A 40 20.28 6.85 13.72
C ILE A 40 19.95 6.85 15.21
N GLY A 41 19.20 5.82 15.68
CA GLY A 41 18.90 5.65 17.10
C GLY A 41 17.63 6.35 17.59
N LEU A 42 16.77 6.86 16.71
CA LEU A 42 15.46 7.43 17.09
C LEU A 42 14.58 6.46 17.89
N SER A 43 14.74 5.15 17.68
CA SER A 43 14.06 4.12 18.46
C SER A 43 14.42 4.12 19.95
N ASN A 44 15.57 4.69 20.33
CA ASN A 44 15.96 4.84 21.72
C ASN A 44 15.17 5.96 22.43
N ILE A 45 14.66 6.94 21.66
CA ILE A 45 13.81 8.01 22.20
C ILE A 45 12.38 7.48 22.37
N HIS A 46 11.88 6.81 21.33
CA HIS A 46 10.55 6.20 21.36
C HIS A 46 10.55 4.95 20.47
N PHE A 47 10.20 3.79 21.03
CA PHE A 47 10.28 2.49 20.35
C PHE A 47 9.53 2.43 19.03
N ARG A 48 8.43 3.20 18.88
CA ARG A 48 7.64 3.25 17.64
C ARG A 48 8.36 3.98 16.50
N PHE A 49 9.37 4.77 16.77
CA PHE A 49 10.22 5.36 15.72
C PHE A 49 11.14 4.33 15.05
N GLY A 50 11.26 3.12 15.62
CA GLY A 50 11.90 1.97 14.96
C GLY A 50 11.00 1.27 13.93
N VAL A 51 9.68 1.54 13.93
CA VAL A 51 8.72 0.96 12.99
C VAL A 51 8.49 1.94 11.85
N VAL A 52 9.43 1.97 10.93
CA VAL A 52 9.44 2.90 9.79
C VAL A 52 8.50 2.42 8.70
N SER A 53 7.87 3.37 8.00
CA SER A 53 6.98 3.11 6.87
C SER A 53 7.30 4.02 5.69
N ILE A 54 7.27 3.47 4.50
CA ILE A 54 7.48 4.23 3.25
C ILE A 54 6.51 5.43 3.13
N ILE A 55 5.30 5.32 3.70
CA ILE A 55 4.31 6.40 3.68
C ILE A 55 4.81 7.62 4.46
N GLN A 56 5.50 7.42 5.57
CA GLN A 56 6.05 8.52 6.36
C GLN A 56 7.11 9.31 5.58
N TYR A 57 7.97 8.62 4.83
CA TYR A 57 8.95 9.27 3.95
C TYR A 57 8.27 10.04 2.81
N LEU A 58 7.31 9.42 2.14
CA LEU A 58 6.55 10.11 1.09
C LEU A 58 5.81 11.34 1.62
N SER A 59 5.25 11.25 2.83
CA SER A 59 4.59 12.36 3.50
C SER A 59 5.55 13.46 3.87
N ALA A 60 6.76 13.14 4.33
CA ALA A 60 7.78 14.13 4.63
C ALA A 60 8.22 14.90 3.37
N ILE A 61 8.43 14.22 2.25
CA ILE A 61 8.79 14.85 0.96
C ILE A 61 7.67 15.79 0.48
N ASN A 62 6.40 15.41 0.67
CA ASN A 62 5.26 16.21 0.23
C ASN A 62 4.91 17.36 1.19
N ASN A 63 5.44 17.37 2.41
CA ASN A 63 5.31 18.49 3.34
C ASN A 63 6.32 19.59 2.97
N ASN A 64 6.02 20.36 1.94
CA ASN A 64 6.88 21.38 1.36
C ASN A 64 6.15 22.73 1.23
N LEU A 65 6.83 23.73 0.68
CA LEU A 65 6.29 25.09 0.51
C LEU A 65 5.01 25.14 -0.34
N ILE A 66 4.81 24.20 -1.26
CA ILE A 66 3.65 24.18 -2.17
C ILE A 66 2.43 23.62 -1.45
N PHE A 67 2.55 22.46 -0.82
CA PHE A 67 1.42 21.73 -0.24
C PHE A 67 1.24 21.96 1.26
N LYS A 68 2.24 22.49 1.94
CA LYS A 68 2.23 22.75 3.39
C LYS A 68 1.75 21.49 4.16
N ASN A 69 0.99 21.68 5.21
CA ASN A 69 0.50 20.59 6.07
C ASN A 69 -0.45 19.60 5.34
N ILE A 70 -1.14 20.04 4.29
CA ILE A 70 -1.98 19.14 3.47
C ILE A 70 -1.12 18.11 2.75
N GLY A 71 0.13 18.46 2.41
CA GLY A 71 1.09 17.57 1.76
C GLY A 71 1.32 16.27 2.52
N ILE A 72 1.23 16.29 3.84
CA ILE A 72 1.41 15.10 4.68
C ILE A 72 0.38 14.00 4.33
N VAL A 73 -0.85 14.39 4.01
CA VAL A 73 -1.96 13.45 3.77
C VAL A 73 -2.07 13.04 2.30
N ILE A 74 -1.49 13.80 1.37
CA ILE A 74 -1.60 13.54 -0.09
C ILE A 74 -1.15 12.12 -0.46
N PRO A 75 0.00 11.58 -0.03
CA PRO A 75 0.42 10.23 -0.39
C PRO A 75 -0.56 9.16 0.09
N LEU A 76 -1.02 9.26 1.34
CA LEU A 76 -2.05 8.38 1.89
C LEU A 76 -3.33 8.43 1.04
N ALA A 77 -3.86 9.63 0.79
CA ALA A 77 -5.10 9.83 0.03
C ALA A 77 -4.99 9.29 -1.40
N SER A 78 -3.87 9.53 -2.07
CA SER A 78 -3.63 9.07 -3.44
C SER A 78 -3.61 7.56 -3.55
N ILE A 79 -2.90 6.88 -2.65
CA ILE A 79 -2.75 5.42 -2.65
C ILE A 79 -4.07 4.74 -2.26
N VAL A 80 -4.73 5.23 -1.22
CA VAL A 80 -6.04 4.69 -0.79
C VAL A 80 -7.07 4.87 -1.89
N THR A 81 -7.12 6.04 -2.54
CA THR A 81 -7.99 6.31 -3.70
C THR A 81 -7.74 5.32 -4.83
N PHE A 82 -6.48 5.07 -5.19
CA PHE A 82 -6.12 4.10 -6.22
C PHE A 82 -6.72 2.72 -5.92
N PHE A 83 -6.57 2.21 -4.70
CA PHE A 83 -7.09 0.90 -4.33
C PHE A 83 -8.61 0.85 -4.29
N ILE A 84 -9.27 1.89 -3.76
CA ILE A 84 -10.73 2.00 -3.76
C ILE A 84 -11.27 1.90 -5.18
N ILE A 85 -10.72 2.71 -6.11
CA ILE A 85 -11.15 2.70 -7.51
C ILE A 85 -10.85 1.37 -8.18
N TYR A 86 -9.70 0.76 -7.91
CA TYR A 86 -9.34 -0.54 -8.45
C TYR A 86 -10.38 -1.62 -8.06
N PHE A 87 -10.70 -1.76 -6.76
CA PHE A 87 -11.65 -2.75 -6.29
C PHE A 87 -13.07 -2.45 -6.75
N PHE A 88 -13.47 -1.19 -6.74
CA PHE A 88 -14.78 -0.77 -7.23
C PHE A 88 -14.96 -1.08 -8.72
N ASN A 89 -13.96 -0.81 -9.55
CA ASN A 89 -13.98 -1.16 -10.96
C ASN A 89 -14.07 -2.67 -11.21
N LYS A 90 -13.45 -3.49 -10.36
CA LYS A 90 -13.61 -4.96 -10.43
C LYS A 90 -15.05 -5.38 -10.13
N VAL A 91 -15.67 -4.80 -9.12
CA VAL A 91 -17.09 -5.06 -8.79
C VAL A 91 -18.01 -4.60 -9.90
N LEU A 92 -17.80 -3.41 -10.48
CA LEU A 92 -18.59 -2.94 -11.62
C LEU A 92 -18.47 -3.87 -12.84
N LYS A 93 -17.27 -4.39 -13.11
CA LYS A 93 -17.07 -5.38 -14.19
C LYS A 93 -17.79 -6.69 -13.90
N MET A 94 -17.83 -7.14 -12.65
CA MET A 94 -18.59 -8.33 -12.24
C MET A 94 -20.09 -8.15 -12.49
N ILE A 95 -20.64 -6.98 -12.14
CA ILE A 95 -22.06 -6.68 -12.33
C ILE A 95 -22.41 -6.64 -13.84
N LYS A 96 -21.53 -6.05 -14.66
CA LYS A 96 -21.74 -5.97 -16.12
C LYS A 96 -21.61 -7.30 -16.83
N ASN A 97 -20.76 -8.20 -16.34
CA ASN A 97 -20.45 -9.50 -16.96
C ASN A 97 -20.83 -10.64 -16.00
N ALA A 98 -22.11 -10.73 -15.65
CA ALA A 98 -22.61 -11.68 -14.66
C ALA A 98 -22.35 -13.17 -15.00
N GLU A 99 -22.16 -13.49 -16.29
CA GLU A 99 -21.90 -14.86 -16.75
C GLU A 99 -20.49 -15.39 -16.40
N ASN A 100 -19.50 -14.49 -16.17
CA ASN A 100 -18.10 -14.85 -15.94
C ASN A 100 -17.57 -14.26 -14.62
N ILE A 101 -18.09 -14.73 -13.50
CA ILE A 101 -17.67 -14.28 -12.18
C ILE A 101 -16.36 -14.99 -11.79
N SER A 102 -15.28 -14.23 -11.69
CA SER A 102 -13.98 -14.74 -11.21
C SER A 102 -13.86 -14.67 -9.69
N GLN A 103 -13.01 -15.54 -9.09
CA GLN A 103 -12.68 -15.47 -7.66
C GLN A 103 -12.15 -14.09 -7.24
N ALA A 104 -11.36 -13.46 -8.11
CA ALA A 104 -10.84 -12.12 -7.87
C ALA A 104 -11.93 -11.04 -7.82
N ASN A 105 -13.02 -11.23 -8.55
CA ASN A 105 -14.16 -10.31 -8.53
C ASN A 105 -14.98 -10.46 -7.25
N ILE A 106 -15.23 -11.70 -6.82
CA ILE A 106 -15.87 -11.99 -5.52
C ILE A 106 -15.04 -11.43 -4.38
N PHE A 107 -13.73 -11.66 -4.40
CA PHE A 107 -12.81 -11.10 -3.41
C PHE A 107 -12.89 -9.57 -3.39
N ALA A 108 -12.91 -8.91 -4.56
CA ALA A 108 -13.05 -7.47 -4.67
C ALA A 108 -14.34 -6.94 -4.03
N LEU A 109 -15.47 -7.66 -4.17
CA LEU A 109 -16.73 -7.30 -3.51
C LEU A 109 -16.59 -7.30 -1.99
N PHE A 110 -16.00 -8.36 -1.41
CA PHE A 110 -15.73 -8.41 0.04
C PHE A 110 -14.83 -7.26 0.49
N ILE A 111 -13.81 -6.91 -0.31
CA ILE A 111 -12.91 -5.80 0.02
C ILE A 111 -13.64 -4.45 -0.04
N VAL A 112 -14.53 -4.23 -1.00
CA VAL A 112 -15.33 -2.98 -1.07
C VAL A 112 -16.22 -2.86 0.17
N ILE A 113 -16.89 -3.94 0.60
CA ILE A 113 -17.69 -3.96 1.82
C ILE A 113 -16.81 -3.68 3.04
N PHE A 114 -15.64 -4.32 3.12
CA PHE A 114 -14.69 -4.10 4.21
C PHE A 114 -14.18 -2.67 4.27
N ILE A 115 -13.82 -2.07 3.12
CA ILE A 115 -13.40 -0.67 3.03
C ILE A 115 -14.53 0.26 3.51
N SER A 116 -15.77 0.04 3.08
CA SER A 116 -16.92 0.84 3.50
C SER A 116 -17.10 0.83 5.01
N TYR A 117 -16.91 -0.32 5.65
CA TYR A 117 -16.95 -0.44 7.12
C TYR A 117 -15.78 0.25 7.82
N LYS A 118 -14.57 0.22 7.20
CA LYS A 118 -13.33 0.74 7.78
C LYS A 118 -12.96 2.14 7.30
N ILE A 119 -13.75 2.79 6.45
CA ILE A 119 -13.38 4.05 5.80
C ILE A 119 -12.98 5.13 6.81
N ASN A 120 -13.71 5.23 7.91
CA ASN A 120 -13.44 6.18 8.98
C ASN A 120 -12.07 5.93 9.68
N ARG A 121 -11.60 4.69 9.71
CA ARG A 121 -10.26 4.36 10.19
C ARG A 121 -9.19 4.61 9.13
N TYR A 122 -9.50 4.34 7.87
CA TYR A 122 -8.57 4.47 6.76
C TYR A 122 -8.35 5.91 6.30
N SER A 123 -9.22 6.84 6.66
CA SER A 123 -8.99 8.28 6.47
C SER A 123 -8.04 8.88 7.52
N SER A 124 -7.78 8.19 8.64
CA SER A 124 -6.80 8.64 9.63
C SER A 124 -5.38 8.46 9.10
N PHE A 125 -4.50 9.44 9.37
CA PHE A 125 -3.10 9.34 9.00
C PHE A 125 -2.41 8.17 9.73
N GLY A 126 -1.78 7.29 8.96
CA GLY A 126 -1.09 6.11 9.47
C GLY A 126 -0.78 5.10 8.37
N ASN A 127 -0.16 3.98 8.76
CA ASN A 127 0.34 2.97 7.84
C ASN A 127 -0.71 1.91 7.46
N ASP A 128 -1.74 1.74 8.29
CA ASP A 128 -2.66 0.59 8.22
C ASP A 128 -3.43 0.55 6.89
N ALA A 129 -3.96 1.68 6.46
CA ALA A 129 -4.76 1.75 5.24
C ALA A 129 -3.97 1.29 4.02
N VAL A 130 -2.78 1.86 3.84
CA VAL A 130 -1.91 1.55 2.70
C VAL A 130 -1.42 0.11 2.75
N ALA A 131 -1.00 -0.37 3.91
CA ALA A 131 -0.49 -1.71 4.10
C ALA A 131 -1.57 -2.78 3.82
N HIS A 132 -2.76 -2.61 4.38
CA HIS A 132 -3.86 -3.56 4.18
C HIS A 132 -4.36 -3.56 2.74
N LEU A 133 -4.57 -2.39 2.15
CA LEU A 133 -5.09 -2.29 0.79
C LEU A 133 -4.10 -2.78 -0.26
N SER A 134 -2.80 -2.55 -0.07
CA SER A 134 -1.76 -3.10 -0.95
C SER A 134 -1.65 -4.62 -0.82
N LEU A 135 -1.80 -5.18 0.40
CA LEU A 135 -1.87 -6.62 0.60
C LEU A 135 -3.10 -7.22 -0.11
N PHE A 136 -4.27 -6.60 0.04
CA PHE A 136 -5.48 -7.05 -0.65
C PHE A 136 -5.33 -6.96 -2.18
N TYR A 137 -4.65 -5.93 -2.66
CA TYR A 137 -4.33 -5.81 -4.08
C TYR A 137 -3.43 -6.97 -4.55
N LEU A 138 -2.38 -7.30 -3.81
CA LEU A 138 -1.52 -8.44 -4.08
C LEU A 138 -2.33 -9.74 -4.14
N LEU A 139 -3.16 -10.02 -3.14
CA LEU A 139 -4.03 -11.19 -3.11
C LEU A 139 -5.03 -11.22 -4.27
N SER A 140 -5.63 -10.07 -4.62
CA SER A 140 -6.51 -9.97 -5.77
C SER A 140 -5.81 -10.31 -7.09
N LYS A 141 -4.53 -9.93 -7.24
CA LYS A 141 -3.72 -10.30 -8.40
C LYS A 141 -3.41 -11.79 -8.46
N LEU A 142 -3.17 -12.42 -7.31
CA LEU A 142 -2.95 -13.87 -7.23
C LEU A 142 -4.21 -14.69 -7.59
N LEU A 143 -5.39 -14.17 -7.27
CA LEU A 143 -6.67 -14.78 -7.61
C LEU A 143 -7.08 -14.56 -9.08
N ASP A 144 -6.47 -13.62 -9.78
CA ASP A 144 -6.65 -13.47 -11.22
C ASP A 144 -5.93 -14.60 -11.95
N LYS A 145 -6.67 -15.40 -12.75
CA LYS A 145 -6.12 -16.53 -13.55
C LYS A 145 -5.16 -16.10 -14.67
N LYS A 146 -4.82 -14.82 -14.76
CA LYS A 146 -3.88 -14.30 -15.75
C LYS A 146 -2.46 -14.69 -15.41
N LYS A 147 -1.59 -14.79 -16.43
CA LYS A 147 -0.16 -15.04 -16.24
C LYS A 147 0.42 -13.98 -15.31
N LEU A 148 0.93 -14.44 -14.17
CA LEU A 148 1.53 -13.59 -13.15
C LEU A 148 2.97 -13.24 -13.52
N ASP A 149 3.30 -11.97 -13.49
CA ASP A 149 4.68 -11.51 -13.57
C ASP A 149 5.29 -11.55 -12.17
N LEU A 150 6.33 -12.37 -12.01
CA LEU A 150 7.02 -12.53 -10.73
C LEU A 150 7.66 -11.22 -10.26
N SER A 151 8.22 -10.42 -11.17
CA SER A 151 8.82 -9.12 -10.83
C SER A 151 7.78 -8.17 -10.26
N PHE A 152 6.60 -8.12 -10.87
CA PHE A 152 5.50 -7.28 -10.40
C PHE A 152 4.98 -7.73 -9.02
N ILE A 153 4.82 -9.05 -8.79
CA ILE A 153 4.40 -9.60 -7.49
C ILE A 153 5.45 -9.28 -6.43
N SER A 154 6.74 -9.42 -6.74
CA SER A 154 7.84 -9.11 -5.82
C SER A 154 7.84 -7.64 -5.43
N LEU A 155 7.67 -6.72 -6.39
CA LEU A 155 7.60 -5.28 -6.12
C LEU A 155 6.43 -4.94 -5.19
N ILE A 156 5.24 -5.50 -5.43
CA ILE A 156 4.08 -5.24 -4.56
C ILE A 156 4.32 -5.84 -3.17
N ALA A 157 4.87 -7.05 -3.06
CA ALA A 157 5.13 -7.69 -1.77
C ALA A 157 6.15 -6.89 -0.94
N VAL A 158 7.21 -6.38 -1.57
CA VAL A 158 8.18 -5.48 -0.93
C VAL A 158 7.50 -4.19 -0.49
N TYR A 159 6.66 -3.59 -1.35
CA TYR A 159 5.92 -2.38 -1.00
C TYR A 159 4.98 -2.60 0.21
N VAL A 160 4.29 -3.75 0.29
CA VAL A 160 3.48 -4.13 1.46
C VAL A 160 4.33 -4.19 2.72
N PHE A 161 5.47 -4.85 2.66
CA PHE A 161 6.42 -4.94 3.77
C PHE A 161 6.96 -3.56 4.19
N MET A 162 7.38 -2.73 3.23
CA MET A 162 7.85 -1.37 3.49
C MET A 162 6.76 -0.44 4.03
N SER A 163 5.50 -0.71 3.72
CA SER A 163 4.37 0.04 4.27
C SER A 163 4.11 -0.32 5.74
N LYS A 164 4.29 -1.61 6.09
CA LYS A 164 4.15 -2.10 7.48
C LYS A 164 4.98 -3.36 7.68
N THR A 165 6.03 -3.26 8.49
CA THR A 165 6.99 -4.35 8.72
C THR A 165 6.37 -5.63 9.29
N THR A 166 5.26 -5.51 10.05
CA THR A 166 4.52 -6.68 10.55
C THR A 166 3.92 -7.56 9.45
N LEU A 167 3.82 -7.05 8.21
CA LEU A 167 3.35 -7.80 7.04
C LEU A 167 4.50 -8.50 6.28
N ILE A 168 5.59 -8.83 6.96
CA ILE A 168 6.73 -9.59 6.40
C ILE A 168 6.28 -10.88 5.71
N ILE A 169 5.17 -11.47 6.14
CA ILE A 169 4.58 -12.66 5.53
C ILE A 169 4.26 -12.47 4.03
N ALA A 170 4.05 -11.24 3.58
CA ALA A 170 3.82 -10.95 2.17
C ALA A 170 5.04 -11.31 1.29
N LEU A 171 6.26 -11.31 1.85
CA LEU A 171 7.48 -11.68 1.12
C LEU A 171 7.58 -13.20 0.87
N ILE A 172 6.83 -14.02 1.61
CA ILE A 172 6.76 -15.48 1.37
C ILE A 172 6.14 -15.77 0.00
N ILE A 173 5.23 -14.90 -0.47
CA ILE A 173 4.52 -15.11 -1.74
C ILE A 173 5.50 -15.13 -2.93
N PRO A 174 6.31 -14.09 -3.20
CA PRO A 174 7.27 -14.13 -4.29
C PRO A 174 8.34 -15.21 -4.08
N LEU A 175 8.76 -15.49 -2.84
CA LEU A 175 9.69 -16.56 -2.54
C LEU A 175 9.13 -17.93 -2.95
N TYR A 176 7.87 -18.23 -2.63
CA TYR A 176 7.20 -19.45 -3.06
C TYR A 176 7.18 -19.59 -4.60
N PHE A 177 6.82 -18.53 -5.33
CA PHE A 177 6.81 -18.55 -6.79
C PHE A 177 8.21 -18.70 -7.38
N PHE A 178 9.20 -18.08 -6.76
CA PHE A 178 10.61 -18.21 -7.15
C PHE A 178 11.09 -19.65 -7.01
N LEU A 179 10.88 -20.28 -5.85
CA LEU A 179 11.27 -21.68 -5.60
C LEU A 179 10.53 -22.66 -6.52
N LYS A 180 9.24 -22.42 -6.78
CA LYS A 180 8.47 -23.21 -7.73
C LYS A 180 9.03 -23.12 -9.16
N ASN A 181 9.45 -21.93 -9.59
CA ASN A 181 10.02 -21.71 -10.93
C ASN A 181 11.41 -22.34 -11.07
N ILE A 182 12.21 -22.39 -10.01
CA ILE A 182 13.51 -23.10 -10.02
C ILE A 182 13.29 -24.60 -10.23
N SER A 183 12.28 -25.18 -9.59
CA SER A 183 11.93 -26.58 -9.73
C SER A 183 11.48 -26.97 -11.15
N PHE A 184 10.97 -26.03 -11.93
CA PHE A 184 10.54 -26.21 -13.32
C PHE A 184 11.55 -25.56 -14.30
N LYS A 185 12.81 -26.02 -14.35
CA LYS A 185 13.82 -25.72 -15.38
C LYS A 185 13.36 -24.78 -16.54
N ASN A 186 13.18 -23.49 -16.29
CA ASN A 186 13.00 -22.53 -17.37
C ASN A 186 13.68 -21.18 -17.07
N THR A 187 14.67 -20.92 -17.84
CA THR A 187 15.77 -19.97 -17.83
C THR A 187 15.44 -18.48 -17.99
N LYS A 188 14.35 -17.99 -17.46
CA LYS A 188 14.07 -16.53 -17.39
C LYS A 188 14.29 -15.92 -16.00
N ILE A 189 15.17 -16.51 -15.21
CA ILE A 189 15.38 -16.15 -13.78
C ILE A 189 16.32 -14.94 -13.61
N THR A 190 17.11 -14.59 -14.61
CA THR A 190 18.20 -13.61 -14.48
C THR A 190 17.74 -12.18 -14.21
N TYR A 191 16.54 -11.80 -14.61
CA TYR A 191 16.04 -10.42 -14.42
C TYR A 191 15.30 -10.17 -13.11
N SER A 192 14.88 -11.23 -12.40
CA SER A 192 14.12 -11.11 -11.15
C SER A 192 15.03 -10.88 -9.92
N LEU A 193 16.25 -11.36 -9.93
CA LEU A 193 17.19 -11.18 -8.82
C LEU A 193 17.74 -9.76 -8.74
N SER A 194 17.95 -9.09 -9.87
CA SER A 194 18.43 -7.71 -9.88
C SER A 194 17.43 -6.73 -9.24
N SER A 195 16.12 -6.97 -9.36
CA SER A 195 15.12 -6.11 -8.74
C SER A 195 15.01 -6.27 -7.23
N LEU A 196 15.44 -7.41 -6.66
CA LEU A 196 15.49 -7.62 -5.21
C LEU A 196 16.71 -6.99 -4.53
N PHE A 197 17.81 -6.80 -5.28
CA PHE A 197 19.07 -6.23 -4.75
C PHE A 197 19.18 -4.70 -4.91
N PHE A 198 18.28 -4.04 -5.63
CA PHE A 198 18.32 -2.59 -5.82
C PHE A 198 17.59 -1.78 -4.72
N ILE A 199 17.16 -2.42 -3.62
CA ILE A 199 16.41 -1.78 -2.52
C ILE A 199 17.19 -1.87 -1.19
N CYS A 200 18.51 -2.02 -1.24
CA CYS A 200 19.38 -1.81 -0.07
C CYS A 200 20.11 -0.49 -0.18
#